data_53a7e2424151fa3e65cb2c1a81eae10a
#
_entry.id   53a7e2424151fa3e65cb2c1a81eae10a
#
_cell.length_a   1.000
_cell.length_b   1.000
_cell.length_c   1.000
_cell.angle_alpha   90.00
_cell.angle_beta   90.00
_cell.angle_gamma   90.00
#
_symmetry.space_group_name_H-M   'P 1'
#
loop_
_entity.id
_entity.type
_entity.pdbx_description
1 polymer ?
#
loop_
_entity_poly.entity_id
_entity_poly.type
_entity_poly.pdbx_seq_one_letter_code
_entity_poly.pdbx_strand_id
1 'polypeptide(L)'
;MGSDIGLLVMRVIVGLTLAGHGTQKLFGWFGGGGLEGTAKGYDRLGYRPGRPMALLAGVGEAAGGALLALGVLTPLAAAAGIGVMLNAIVSVHLSKGFWNAKGGLEFPLTVATVFAGIAFAGPGRFSLDRAVGWEQAGWTWGAVAVGAGLLAGLAALALRARSLRARRAGGHQQRDGAVGSPTG
;
A
#
# COMPACT_ATOMS: atom_id res chain seq x y z
N MET A 1 -23.14 20.95 2.06
CA MET A 1 -21.97 21.80 1.73
C MET A 1 -20.77 21.55 2.67
N GLY A 2 -20.91 21.61 3.98
CA GLY A 2 -19.79 21.39 4.91
C GLY A 2 -19.13 20.00 4.76
N SER A 3 -19.91 18.93 4.67
CA SER A 3 -19.43 17.55 4.45
C SER A 3 -18.67 17.40 3.12
N ASP A 4 -19.12 18.05 2.06
CA ASP A 4 -18.47 17.97 0.75
C ASP A 4 -17.10 18.65 0.73
N ILE A 5 -16.97 19.79 1.44
CA ILE A 5 -15.70 20.48 1.61
C ILE A 5 -14.76 19.61 2.46
N GLY A 6 -15.26 19.01 3.55
CA GLY A 6 -14.48 18.08 4.35
C GLY A 6 -13.94 16.90 3.54
N LEU A 7 -14.78 16.28 2.71
CA LEU A 7 -14.37 15.20 1.80
C LEU A 7 -13.32 15.67 0.78
N LEU A 8 -13.50 16.86 0.19
CA LEU A 8 -12.51 17.43 -0.73
C LEU A 8 -11.15 17.60 -0.06
N VAL A 9 -11.12 18.22 1.13
CA VAL A 9 -9.88 18.45 1.90
C VAL A 9 -9.19 17.12 2.22
N MET A 10 -9.93 16.15 2.73
CA MET A 10 -9.38 14.83 3.05
C MET A 10 -8.81 14.13 1.81
N ARG A 11 -9.55 14.12 0.70
CA ARG A 11 -9.10 13.48 -0.54
C ARG A 11 -7.84 14.14 -1.09
N VAL A 12 -7.81 15.48 -1.14
CA VAL A 12 -6.66 16.21 -1.69
C VAL A 12 -5.43 16.01 -0.83
N ILE A 13 -5.53 16.21 0.48
CA ILE A 13 -4.36 16.11 1.37
C ILE A 13 -3.85 14.66 1.42
N VAL A 14 -4.71 13.70 1.70
CA VAL A 14 -4.29 12.29 1.84
C VAL A 14 -3.90 11.70 0.49
N GLY A 15 -4.62 12.06 -0.57
CA GLY A 15 -4.29 11.62 -1.93
C GLY A 15 -2.94 12.14 -2.40
N LEU A 16 -2.67 13.42 -2.25
CA LEU A 16 -1.37 14.00 -2.62
C LEU A 16 -0.22 13.48 -1.75
N THR A 17 -0.46 13.25 -0.47
CA THR A 17 0.52 12.61 0.42
C THR A 17 0.88 11.22 -0.08
N LEU A 18 -0.12 10.38 -0.39
CA LEU A 18 0.13 9.04 -0.91
C LEU A 18 0.80 9.08 -2.29
N ALA A 19 0.36 9.98 -3.19
CA ALA A 19 1.00 10.16 -4.49
C ALA A 19 2.48 10.56 -4.34
N GLY A 20 2.80 11.45 -3.40
CA GLY A 20 4.17 11.80 -3.05
C GLY A 20 5.01 10.59 -2.63
N HIS A 21 4.47 9.70 -1.78
CA HIS A 21 5.15 8.45 -1.41
C HIS A 21 5.36 7.51 -2.60
N GLY A 22 4.41 7.45 -3.53
CA GLY A 22 4.58 6.71 -4.78
C GLY A 22 5.71 7.26 -5.65
N THR A 23 5.77 8.59 -5.82
CA THR A 23 6.85 9.23 -6.59
C THR A 23 8.21 9.11 -5.92
N GLN A 24 8.30 9.08 -4.58
CA GLN A 24 9.51 8.73 -3.85
C GLN A 24 10.03 7.33 -4.24
N LYS A 25 9.11 6.36 -4.34
CA LYS A 25 9.46 4.97 -4.69
C LYS A 25 9.85 4.81 -6.15
N LEU A 26 9.17 5.50 -7.05
CA LEU A 26 9.39 5.35 -8.50
C LEU A 26 10.56 6.17 -9.01
N PHE A 27 10.60 7.45 -8.63
CA PHE A 27 11.48 8.45 -9.23
C PHE A 27 12.55 8.99 -8.27
N GLY A 28 12.47 8.66 -6.98
CA GLY A 28 13.38 9.21 -5.97
C GLY A 28 13.09 10.65 -5.56
N TRP A 29 11.93 11.20 -5.93
CA TRP A 29 11.55 12.56 -5.55
C TRP A 29 11.45 12.69 -4.04
N PHE A 30 11.54 13.94 -3.54
CA PHE A 30 11.42 14.25 -2.11
C PHE A 30 12.37 13.43 -1.21
N GLY A 31 13.57 13.09 -1.69
CA GLY A 31 14.54 12.30 -0.95
C GLY A 31 14.27 10.80 -0.90
N GLY A 32 13.41 10.28 -1.78
CA GLY A 32 13.12 8.85 -1.91
C GLY A 32 14.26 8.07 -2.57
N GLY A 33 14.23 6.75 -2.44
CA GLY A 33 15.26 5.86 -2.98
C GLY A 33 15.10 5.53 -4.48
N GLY A 34 14.05 6.01 -5.14
CA GLY A 34 13.72 5.61 -6.51
C GLY A 34 13.39 4.12 -6.63
N LEU A 35 13.17 3.65 -7.84
CA LEU A 35 12.75 2.27 -8.08
C LEU A 35 13.79 1.25 -7.61
N GLU A 36 15.07 1.50 -7.85
CA GLU A 36 16.13 0.56 -7.47
C GLU A 36 16.36 0.49 -5.96
N GLY A 37 16.36 1.64 -5.27
CA GLY A 37 16.47 1.69 -3.80
C GLY A 37 15.27 1.01 -3.13
N THR A 38 14.08 1.27 -3.65
CA THR A 38 12.84 0.65 -3.19
C THR A 38 12.85 -0.85 -3.44
N ALA A 39 13.27 -1.33 -4.62
CA ALA A 39 13.39 -2.74 -4.95
C ALA A 39 14.30 -3.50 -3.96
N LYS A 40 15.47 -2.95 -3.67
CA LYS A 40 16.38 -3.51 -2.65
C LYS A 40 15.72 -3.57 -1.26
N GLY A 41 14.90 -2.58 -0.92
CA GLY A 41 14.10 -2.60 0.31
C GLY A 41 13.09 -3.74 0.33
N TYR A 42 12.34 -3.92 -0.75
CA TYR A 42 11.35 -4.99 -0.90
C TYR A 42 11.99 -6.38 -0.84
N ASP A 43 13.15 -6.58 -1.50
CA ASP A 43 13.91 -7.84 -1.41
C ASP A 43 14.32 -8.18 0.04
N ARG A 44 14.75 -7.17 0.81
CA ARG A 44 15.07 -7.33 2.24
C ARG A 44 13.84 -7.67 3.08
N LEU A 45 12.69 -7.09 2.77
CA LEU A 45 11.42 -7.39 3.41
C LEU A 45 10.85 -8.77 3.02
N GLY A 46 11.44 -9.45 2.03
CA GLY A 46 11.02 -10.77 1.59
C GLY A 46 10.04 -10.77 0.42
N TYR A 47 9.77 -9.63 -0.22
CA TYR A 47 9.05 -9.58 -1.48
C TYR A 47 10.01 -9.84 -2.64
N ARG A 48 9.89 -10.99 -3.28
CA ARG A 48 10.77 -11.38 -4.38
C ARG A 48 10.01 -11.81 -5.63
N PRO A 49 10.44 -11.31 -6.80
CA PRO A 49 11.49 -10.32 -7.02
C PRO A 49 11.08 -8.93 -6.55
N GLY A 50 12.01 -8.16 -5.94
CA GLY A 50 11.73 -6.87 -5.31
C GLY A 50 11.32 -5.78 -6.30
N ARG A 51 11.89 -5.78 -7.52
CA ARG A 51 11.64 -4.72 -8.50
C ARG A 51 10.19 -4.66 -8.98
N PRO A 52 9.53 -5.76 -9.40
CA PRO A 52 8.10 -5.75 -9.72
C PRO A 52 7.23 -5.33 -8.53
N MET A 53 7.56 -5.77 -7.32
CA MET A 53 6.81 -5.39 -6.12
C MET A 53 6.96 -3.91 -5.80
N ALA A 54 8.17 -3.36 -5.94
CA ALA A 54 8.43 -1.93 -5.78
C ALA A 54 7.68 -1.08 -6.82
N LEU A 55 7.66 -1.54 -8.08
CA LEU A 55 6.92 -0.90 -9.15
C LEU A 55 5.41 -0.92 -8.87
N LEU A 56 4.86 -2.07 -8.50
CA LEU A 56 3.43 -2.22 -8.18
C LEU A 56 3.03 -1.31 -7.02
N ALA A 57 3.82 -1.29 -5.94
CA ALA A 57 3.56 -0.42 -4.80
C ALA A 57 3.70 1.07 -5.17
N GLY A 58 4.76 1.45 -5.87
CA GLY A 58 4.99 2.82 -6.29
C GLY A 58 3.89 3.35 -7.21
N VAL A 59 3.48 2.56 -8.21
CA VAL A 59 2.37 2.89 -9.11
C VAL A 59 1.05 2.92 -8.35
N GLY A 60 0.78 1.93 -7.49
CA GLY A 60 -0.43 1.89 -6.68
C GLY A 60 -0.57 3.11 -5.77
N GLU A 61 0.51 3.57 -5.16
CA GLU A 61 0.50 4.78 -4.34
C GLU A 61 0.40 6.06 -5.19
N ALA A 62 1.18 6.17 -6.26
CA ALA A 62 1.18 7.37 -7.08
C ALA A 62 -0.16 7.55 -7.80
N ALA A 63 -0.65 6.52 -8.48
CA ALA A 63 -1.92 6.56 -9.20
C ALA A 63 -3.11 6.56 -8.23
N GLY A 64 -3.13 5.68 -7.23
CA GLY A 64 -4.21 5.63 -6.24
C GLY A 64 -4.35 6.94 -5.47
N GLY A 65 -3.23 7.57 -5.10
CA GLY A 65 -3.23 8.89 -4.47
C GLY A 65 -3.76 9.99 -5.38
N ALA A 66 -3.31 10.03 -6.63
CA ALA A 66 -3.78 11.00 -7.62
C ALA A 66 -5.28 10.83 -7.93
N LEU A 67 -5.73 9.60 -8.13
CA LEU A 67 -7.14 9.27 -8.35
C LEU A 67 -8.01 9.71 -7.16
N LEU A 68 -7.54 9.47 -5.92
CA LEU A 68 -8.26 9.92 -4.73
C LEU A 68 -8.33 11.44 -4.67
N ALA A 69 -7.22 12.15 -4.88
CA ALA A 69 -7.18 13.61 -4.84
C ALA A 69 -8.17 14.23 -5.82
N LEU A 70 -8.22 13.72 -7.04
CA LEU A 70 -9.14 14.15 -8.09
C LEU A 70 -10.58 13.68 -7.87
N GLY A 71 -10.80 12.64 -7.05
CA GLY A 71 -12.09 11.97 -6.89
C GLY A 71 -12.50 11.26 -8.17
N VAL A 72 -11.60 10.47 -8.73
CA VAL A 72 -11.81 9.62 -9.91
C VAL A 72 -11.68 8.17 -9.51
N LEU A 73 -12.63 7.33 -9.94
CA LEU A 73 -12.66 5.91 -9.57
C LEU A 73 -12.48 5.72 -8.05
N THR A 74 -13.17 6.55 -7.28
CA THR A 74 -12.96 6.68 -5.82
C THR A 74 -12.92 5.34 -5.08
N PRO A 75 -13.79 4.35 -5.34
CA PRO A 75 -13.71 3.04 -4.69
C PRO A 75 -12.42 2.28 -5.04
N LEU A 76 -11.94 2.37 -6.27
CA LEU A 76 -10.69 1.74 -6.70
C LEU A 76 -9.49 2.41 -6.06
N ALA A 77 -9.46 3.75 -6.02
CA ALA A 77 -8.43 4.51 -5.33
C ALA A 77 -8.35 4.13 -3.84
N ALA A 78 -9.52 4.01 -3.19
CA ALA A 78 -9.62 3.58 -1.79
C ALA A 78 -9.10 2.15 -1.60
N ALA A 79 -9.49 1.21 -2.45
CA ALA A 79 -9.01 -0.18 -2.40
C ALA A 79 -7.48 -0.25 -2.55
N ALA A 80 -6.91 0.49 -3.50
CA ALA A 80 -5.46 0.53 -3.69
C ALA A 80 -4.74 1.08 -2.45
N GLY A 81 -5.21 2.19 -1.89
CA GLY A 81 -4.65 2.78 -0.67
C GLY A 81 -4.72 1.84 0.53
N ILE A 82 -5.86 1.19 0.77
CA ILE A 82 -6.05 0.22 1.85
C ILE A 82 -5.08 -0.97 1.69
N GLY A 83 -4.97 -1.53 0.50
CA GLY A 83 -4.10 -2.66 0.23
C GLY A 83 -2.61 -2.34 0.46
N VAL A 84 -2.16 -1.17 0.01
CA VAL A 84 -0.78 -0.71 0.24
C VAL A 84 -0.53 -0.45 1.72
N MET A 85 -1.45 0.22 2.41
CA MET A 85 -1.32 0.49 3.85
C MET A 85 -1.32 -0.79 4.69
N LEU A 86 -2.13 -1.79 4.35
CA LEU A 86 -2.08 -3.10 5.01
C LEU A 86 -0.70 -3.74 4.89
N ASN A 87 -0.10 -3.71 3.69
CA ASN A 87 1.24 -4.24 3.48
C ASN A 87 2.30 -3.44 4.26
N ALA A 88 2.22 -2.13 4.28
CA ALA A 88 3.12 -1.28 5.05
C ALA A 88 3.01 -1.58 6.56
N ILE A 89 1.79 -1.69 7.10
CA ILE A 89 1.53 -2.05 8.50
C ILE A 89 2.23 -3.37 8.84
N VAL A 90 1.91 -4.43 8.12
CA VAL A 90 2.37 -5.78 8.48
C VAL A 90 3.86 -5.99 8.21
N SER A 91 4.40 -5.40 7.13
CA SER A 91 5.76 -5.70 6.69
C SER A 91 6.83 -4.80 7.28
N VAL A 92 6.46 -3.59 7.72
CA VAL A 92 7.42 -2.55 8.12
C VAL A 92 7.16 -2.01 9.52
N HIS A 93 5.89 -1.79 9.87
CA HIS A 93 5.54 -0.96 11.01
C HIS A 93 5.09 -1.73 12.25
N LEU A 94 4.41 -2.87 12.09
CA LEU A 94 3.81 -3.63 13.19
C LEU A 94 4.82 -4.05 14.26
N SER A 95 6.02 -4.47 13.86
CA SER A 95 7.09 -4.87 14.80
C SER A 95 7.70 -3.71 15.59
N LYS A 96 7.42 -2.46 15.18
CA LYS A 96 7.94 -1.23 15.82
C LYS A 96 6.93 -0.60 16.80
N GLY A 97 5.77 -1.24 16.98
CA GLY A 97 4.71 -0.76 17.86
C GLY A 97 3.79 0.27 17.20
N PHE A 98 3.09 1.03 18.02
CA PHE A 98 2.06 1.97 17.54
C PHE A 98 2.65 3.30 17.07
N TRP A 99 3.48 3.95 17.86
CA TRP A 99 3.86 5.35 17.70
C TRP A 99 4.77 5.61 16.49
N ASN A 100 4.36 6.56 15.64
CA ASN A 100 5.10 6.95 14.43
C ASN A 100 6.52 7.47 14.72
N ALA A 101 6.74 8.12 15.86
CA ALA A 101 8.07 8.57 16.31
C ALA A 101 9.10 7.42 16.40
N LYS A 102 8.62 6.18 16.58
CA LYS A 102 9.44 4.95 16.56
C LYS A 102 9.34 4.19 15.23
N GLY A 103 8.72 4.80 14.22
CA GLY A 103 8.44 4.16 12.93
C GLY A 103 7.28 3.17 12.98
N GLY A 104 6.38 3.28 13.98
CA GLY A 104 5.23 2.41 14.21
C GLY A 104 4.09 2.62 13.20
N LEU A 105 3.00 1.90 13.45
CA LEU A 105 1.88 1.76 12.50
C LEU A 105 0.88 2.93 12.49
N GLU A 106 1.01 3.91 13.38
CA GLU A 106 0.09 5.05 13.55
C GLU A 106 -0.23 5.74 12.21
N PHE A 107 0.81 6.10 11.44
CA PHE A 107 0.64 6.80 10.18
C PHE A 107 -0.09 5.94 9.12
N PRO A 108 0.37 4.73 8.77
CA PRO A 108 -0.32 3.93 7.76
C PRO A 108 -1.73 3.49 8.21
N LEU A 109 -1.98 3.31 9.50
CA LEU A 109 -3.31 3.02 10.02
C LEU A 109 -4.25 4.22 9.83
N THR A 110 -3.81 5.43 10.16
CA THR A 110 -4.58 6.65 9.97
C THR A 110 -4.93 6.85 8.48
N VAL A 111 -3.96 6.68 7.61
CA VAL A 111 -4.18 6.77 6.16
C VAL A 111 -5.18 5.73 5.68
N ALA A 112 -5.04 4.46 6.08
CA ALA A 112 -5.98 3.39 5.73
C ALA A 112 -7.41 3.70 6.21
N THR A 113 -7.55 4.26 7.42
CA THR A 113 -8.85 4.65 7.99
C THR A 113 -9.51 5.75 7.17
N VAL A 114 -8.75 6.76 6.71
CA VAL A 114 -9.28 7.82 5.84
C VAL A 114 -9.74 7.25 4.50
N PHE A 115 -8.97 6.36 3.88
CA PHE A 115 -9.38 5.68 2.65
C PHE A 115 -10.67 4.88 2.83
N ALA A 116 -10.78 4.13 3.94
CA ALA A 116 -12.00 3.39 4.26
C ALA A 116 -13.20 4.35 4.47
N GLY A 117 -13.03 5.42 5.22
CA GLY A 117 -14.07 6.43 5.43
C GLY A 117 -14.56 7.03 4.12
N ILE A 118 -13.64 7.40 3.22
CA ILE A 118 -13.99 7.95 1.89
C ILE A 118 -14.69 6.90 1.02
N ALA A 119 -14.29 5.61 1.11
CA ALA A 119 -14.95 4.53 0.38
C ALA A 119 -16.45 4.41 0.71
N PHE A 120 -16.82 4.60 1.98
CA PHE A 120 -18.22 4.60 2.43
C PHE A 120 -18.94 5.91 2.14
N ALA A 121 -18.27 7.05 2.39
CA ALA A 121 -18.85 8.37 2.18
C ALA A 121 -19.05 8.72 0.70
N GLY A 122 -18.24 8.09 -0.17
CA GLY A 122 -18.22 8.37 -1.59
C GLY A 122 -17.33 9.55 -1.97
N PRO A 123 -17.33 9.93 -3.27
CA PRO A 123 -16.44 10.93 -3.81
C PRO A 123 -16.73 12.36 -3.36
N GLY A 124 -17.96 12.64 -2.91
CA GLY A 124 -18.44 13.99 -2.56
C GLY A 124 -18.70 14.88 -3.78
N ARG A 125 -19.35 16.01 -3.55
CA ARG A 125 -19.82 16.91 -4.61
C ARG A 125 -18.69 17.47 -5.49
N PHE A 126 -17.53 17.74 -4.89
CA PHE A 126 -16.38 18.34 -5.58
C PHE A 126 -15.42 17.26 -6.10
N SER A 127 -15.91 16.29 -6.88
CA SER A 127 -15.16 15.19 -7.46
C SER A 127 -15.42 15.07 -8.95
N LEU A 128 -14.49 14.48 -9.70
CA LEU A 128 -14.70 14.18 -11.10
C LEU A 128 -15.72 13.07 -11.31
N ASP A 129 -15.77 12.07 -10.41
CA ASP A 129 -16.81 11.03 -10.43
C ASP A 129 -18.19 11.64 -10.41
N ARG A 130 -18.42 12.63 -9.53
CA ARG A 130 -19.70 13.36 -9.48
C ARG A 130 -19.97 14.16 -10.74
N ALA A 131 -18.96 14.83 -11.30
CA ALA A 131 -19.10 15.64 -12.49
C ALA A 131 -19.56 14.83 -13.71
N VAL A 132 -19.20 13.55 -13.78
CA VAL A 132 -19.62 12.62 -14.84
C VAL A 132 -20.84 11.77 -14.45
N GLY A 133 -21.50 12.07 -13.33
CA GLY A 133 -22.69 11.35 -12.87
C GLY A 133 -22.40 9.96 -12.27
N TRP A 134 -21.17 9.67 -11.91
CA TRP A 134 -20.76 8.37 -11.37
C TRP A 134 -20.66 8.43 -9.84
N GLU A 135 -21.82 8.27 -9.20
CA GLU A 135 -21.95 8.38 -7.75
C GLU A 135 -21.85 7.02 -7.07
N GLN A 136 -20.65 6.69 -6.66
CA GLN A 136 -20.37 5.44 -5.95
C GLN A 136 -20.14 5.73 -4.47
N ALA A 137 -21.20 5.64 -3.70
CA ALA A 137 -21.21 5.92 -2.27
C ALA A 137 -22.04 4.88 -1.52
N GLY A 138 -21.93 4.89 -0.20
CA GLY A 138 -22.73 4.07 0.71
C GLY A 138 -22.13 2.72 1.00
N TRP A 139 -22.91 1.89 1.70
CA TRP A 139 -22.43 0.65 2.27
C TRP A 139 -21.85 -0.33 1.25
N THR A 140 -22.53 -0.54 0.14
CA THR A 140 -22.09 -1.52 -0.87
C THR A 140 -20.74 -1.17 -1.46
N TRP A 141 -20.56 0.06 -1.93
CA TRP A 141 -19.31 0.51 -2.52
C TRP A 141 -18.18 0.57 -1.50
N GLY A 142 -18.48 1.03 -0.27
CA GLY A 142 -17.53 1.01 0.83
C GLY A 142 -17.05 -0.39 1.17
N ALA A 143 -17.97 -1.34 1.35
CA ALA A 143 -17.64 -2.74 1.66
C ALA A 143 -16.86 -3.41 0.53
N VAL A 144 -17.23 -3.17 -0.73
CA VAL A 144 -16.50 -3.69 -1.91
C VAL A 144 -15.08 -3.14 -1.96
N ALA A 145 -14.91 -1.83 -1.78
CA ALA A 145 -13.58 -1.19 -1.83
C ALA A 145 -12.68 -1.67 -0.69
N VAL A 146 -13.21 -1.71 0.54
CA VAL A 146 -12.46 -2.22 1.71
C VAL A 146 -12.12 -3.69 1.52
N GLY A 147 -13.09 -4.53 1.12
CA GLY A 147 -12.87 -5.95 0.87
C GLY A 147 -11.83 -6.20 -0.22
N ALA A 148 -11.92 -5.50 -1.34
CA ALA A 148 -10.95 -5.60 -2.43
C ALA A 148 -9.55 -5.16 -2.00
N GLY A 149 -9.43 -4.06 -1.25
CA GLY A 149 -8.16 -3.59 -0.71
C GLY A 149 -7.52 -4.58 0.26
N LEU A 150 -8.31 -5.14 1.18
CA LEU A 150 -7.84 -6.16 2.11
C LEU A 150 -7.39 -7.43 1.36
N LEU A 151 -8.18 -7.91 0.39
CA LEU A 151 -7.83 -9.08 -0.41
C LEU A 151 -6.54 -8.87 -1.20
N ALA A 152 -6.38 -7.73 -1.86
CA ALA A 152 -5.15 -7.38 -2.58
C ALA A 152 -3.94 -7.32 -1.64
N GLY A 153 -4.10 -6.67 -0.49
CA GLY A 153 -3.07 -6.61 0.54
C GLY A 153 -2.67 -7.98 1.08
N LEU A 154 -3.65 -8.84 1.39
CA LEU A 154 -3.42 -10.21 1.85
C LEU A 154 -2.76 -11.07 0.78
N ALA A 155 -3.13 -10.93 -0.50
CA ALA A 155 -2.48 -11.61 -1.60
C ALA A 155 -0.99 -11.27 -1.69
N ALA A 156 -0.64 -9.99 -1.59
CA ALA A 156 0.76 -9.56 -1.58
C ALA A 156 1.53 -10.09 -0.36
N LEU A 157 0.91 -10.11 0.83
CA LEU A 157 1.49 -10.70 2.04
C LEU A 157 1.68 -12.21 1.91
N ALA A 158 0.76 -12.92 1.25
CA ALA A 158 0.89 -14.35 0.97
C ALA A 158 2.07 -14.64 0.03
N LEU A 159 2.26 -13.83 -1.01
CA LEU A 159 3.43 -13.93 -1.89
C LEU A 159 4.74 -13.71 -1.12
N ARG A 160 4.77 -12.70 -0.25
CA ARG A 160 5.91 -12.47 0.67
C ARG A 160 6.19 -13.70 1.54
N ALA A 161 5.16 -14.26 2.17
CA ALA A 161 5.30 -15.41 3.05
C ALA A 161 5.84 -16.65 2.30
N ARG A 162 5.40 -16.89 1.06
CA ARG A 162 5.93 -17.95 0.20
C ARG A 162 7.41 -17.77 -0.09
N SER A 163 7.83 -16.55 -0.46
CA SER A 163 9.24 -16.22 -0.72
C SER A 163 10.12 -16.45 0.52
N LEU A 164 9.65 -16.08 1.70
CA LEU A 164 10.37 -16.28 2.96
C LEU A 164 10.51 -17.76 3.32
N ARG A 165 9.46 -18.58 3.10
CA ARG A 165 9.50 -20.04 3.33
C ARG A 165 10.49 -20.73 2.39
N ALA A 166 10.49 -20.39 1.10
CA ALA A 166 11.41 -20.94 0.12
C ALA A 166 12.88 -20.69 0.50
N ARG A 167 13.20 -19.50 1.02
CA ARG A 167 14.56 -19.18 1.49
C ARG A 167 14.99 -20.03 2.69
N ARG A 168 14.09 -20.27 3.64
CA ARG A 168 14.38 -21.10 4.80
C ARG A 168 14.66 -22.55 4.40
N ALA A 169 13.88 -23.11 3.49
CA ALA A 169 14.08 -24.48 2.98
C ALA A 169 15.42 -24.63 2.25
N GLY A 170 15.78 -23.69 1.35
CA GLY A 170 17.08 -23.74 0.64
C GLY A 170 18.30 -23.56 1.55
N GLY A 171 18.17 -22.75 2.62
CA GLY A 171 19.25 -22.55 3.60
C GLY A 171 19.54 -23.78 4.47
N HIS A 172 18.55 -24.63 4.74
CA HIS A 172 18.75 -25.92 5.43
C HIS A 172 19.51 -26.91 4.55
N GLN A 173 19.13 -27.05 3.29
CA GLN A 173 19.81 -27.97 2.36
C GLN A 173 21.30 -27.64 2.16
N GLN A 174 21.67 -26.36 2.11
CA GLN A 174 23.08 -25.97 2.00
C GLN A 174 23.89 -26.29 3.28
N ARG A 175 23.30 -26.24 4.46
CA ARG A 175 23.98 -26.59 5.71
C ARG A 175 24.20 -28.09 5.85
N ASP A 176 23.19 -28.87 5.48
CA ASP A 176 23.28 -30.34 5.57
C ASP A 176 24.26 -30.92 4.54
N GLY A 177 24.34 -30.33 3.33
CA GLY A 177 25.32 -30.69 2.31
C GLY A 177 26.78 -30.33 2.66
N ALA A 178 26.98 -29.27 3.46
CA ALA A 178 28.29 -28.84 3.90
C ALA A 178 28.87 -29.72 5.06
N VAL A 179 27.99 -30.32 5.87
CA VAL A 179 28.39 -31.22 6.98
C VAL A 179 28.66 -32.63 6.50
N GLY A 180 28.14 -33.02 5.33
CA GLY A 180 28.30 -34.39 4.78
C GLY A 180 29.51 -34.62 3.88
N SER A 181 30.43 -33.64 3.69
CA SER A 181 31.69 -33.87 2.96
C SER A 181 32.76 -34.47 3.89
N PRO A 182 33.04 -35.77 3.85
CA PRO A 182 34.17 -36.32 4.58
C PRO A 182 35.45 -35.78 3.97
N THR A 183 36.25 -35.12 4.78
CA THR A 183 37.66 -34.83 4.45
C THR A 183 38.37 -36.15 4.31
N GLY A 184 38.56 -36.58 3.07
CA GLY A 184 39.46 -37.69 2.72
C GLY A 184 40.90 -37.22 2.62
#